data_1270d56c2f9f8cd595c1f1cffb8f450e
#
_entry.id   1270d56c2f9f8cd595c1f1cffb8f450e
#
_cell.length_a   1.000
_cell.length_b   1.000
_cell.length_c   1.000
_cell.angle_alpha   90.00
_cell.angle_beta   90.00
_cell.angle_gamma   90.00
#
_symmetry.space_group_name_H-M   'P 1'
#
loop_
_entity.id
_entity.type
_entity.pdbx_description
1 polymer ?
#
loop_
_entity_poly.entity_id
_entity_poly.type
_entity_poly.pdbx_seq_one_letter_code
_entity_poly.pdbx_strand_id
1 'polypeptide(L)'
;METELPFVVTAAQMRAAEEAAVARGDDWAVLMERAGVGVATAALHHFAPLAGRDVLVMVGPGNNGGDALVAARHLADAGAQVMLYCWRRTQVDANLSACRARHLREVHAADDTDGKLLNAALQTAVLIIDGLLGTGARPPQADLAAIITTVNEVRARRTDLRILSIDIPSGVAADDGRVATVAIKADLTVATGLLKRGVLLWPGRGYAGTLVVAPIGLGVLDGALTMSTRLTVAQARSLLPARPADAHKGVFGKVLVLAGSINYPGAAV
;
A
#
# COMPACT_ATOMS: atom_id res chain seq x y z
N MET A 1 -0.31 -17.40 -6.43
CA MET A 1 -1.17 -17.91 -5.33
C MET A 1 -1.19 -16.81 -4.28
N GLU A 2 -2.22 -15.97 -4.27
CA GLU A 2 -2.40 -14.92 -3.27
C GLU A 2 -2.63 -15.60 -1.93
N THR A 3 -1.62 -15.57 -1.06
CA THR A 3 -1.80 -15.94 0.34
C THR A 3 -2.60 -14.80 0.97
N GLU A 4 -3.93 -14.90 0.94
CA GLU A 4 -4.80 -13.97 1.67
C GLU A 4 -4.49 -14.09 3.16
N LEU A 5 -3.62 -13.22 3.66
CA LEU A 5 -3.45 -13.08 5.11
C LEU A 5 -4.71 -12.40 5.64
N PRO A 6 -5.50 -13.08 6.48
CA PRO A 6 -6.79 -12.55 6.94
C PRO A 6 -6.63 -11.43 7.98
N PHE A 7 -5.40 -11.21 8.45
CA PHE A 7 -5.12 -10.29 9.56
C PHE A 7 -5.09 -8.84 9.12
N VAL A 8 -5.77 -8.01 9.91
CA VAL A 8 -5.86 -6.56 9.74
C VAL A 8 -5.39 -5.90 11.03
N VAL A 9 -4.45 -4.97 10.90
CA VAL A 9 -3.75 -4.39 12.07
C VAL A 9 -3.83 -2.87 12.09
N THR A 10 -3.61 -2.30 13.27
CA THR A 10 -3.27 -0.89 13.46
C THR A 10 -1.78 -0.67 13.17
N ALA A 11 -1.37 0.60 13.00
CA ALA A 11 0.04 0.97 12.88
C ALA A 11 0.88 0.48 14.08
N ALA A 12 0.33 0.61 15.29
CA ALA A 12 1.00 0.14 16.52
C ALA A 12 1.15 -1.39 16.55
N GLN A 13 0.14 -2.14 16.13
CA GLN A 13 0.19 -3.60 16.05
C GLN A 13 1.20 -4.08 14.98
N MET A 14 1.26 -3.40 13.84
CA MET A 14 2.25 -3.71 12.80
C MET A 14 3.67 -3.52 13.34
N ARG A 15 3.93 -2.36 13.97
CA ARG A 15 5.24 -2.07 14.58
C ARG A 15 5.62 -3.11 15.64
N ALA A 16 4.70 -3.51 16.51
CA ALA A 16 4.94 -4.55 17.50
C ALA A 16 5.28 -5.91 16.84
N ALA A 17 4.64 -6.24 15.71
CA ALA A 17 4.94 -7.46 14.97
C ALA A 17 6.35 -7.43 14.34
N GLU A 18 6.77 -6.29 13.81
CA GLU A 18 8.13 -6.07 13.28
C GLU A 18 9.18 -6.15 14.39
N GLU A 19 8.95 -5.46 15.52
CA GLU A 19 9.83 -5.50 16.71
C GLU A 19 9.96 -6.92 17.25
N ALA A 20 8.87 -7.70 17.29
CA ALA A 20 8.90 -9.10 17.68
C ALA A 20 9.69 -9.97 16.70
N ALA A 21 9.63 -9.71 15.39
CA ALA A 21 10.44 -10.41 14.40
C ALA A 21 11.94 -10.13 14.61
N VAL A 22 12.30 -8.87 14.85
CA VAL A 22 13.68 -8.47 15.15
C VAL A 22 14.17 -9.10 16.46
N ALA A 23 13.34 -9.15 17.49
CA ALA A 23 13.67 -9.80 18.75
C ALA A 23 13.91 -11.32 18.60
N ARG A 24 13.34 -11.96 17.58
CA ARG A 24 13.60 -13.37 17.22
C ARG A 24 14.83 -13.58 16.35
N GLY A 25 15.54 -12.51 15.96
CA GLY A 25 16.79 -12.58 15.22
C GLY A 25 16.71 -12.11 13.76
N ASP A 26 15.57 -11.58 13.29
CA ASP A 26 15.52 -10.86 12.02
C ASP A 26 16.25 -9.50 12.14
N ASP A 27 16.65 -8.93 10.99
CA ASP A 27 17.23 -7.59 10.91
C ASP A 27 16.24 -6.65 10.24
N TRP A 28 16.17 -5.39 10.70
CA TRP A 28 15.38 -4.33 10.08
C TRP A 28 15.71 -4.16 8.59
N ALA A 29 16.99 -4.27 8.21
CA ALA A 29 17.41 -4.21 6.82
C ALA A 29 16.87 -5.38 6.00
N VAL A 30 16.77 -6.56 6.58
CA VAL A 30 16.19 -7.76 5.93
C VAL A 30 14.68 -7.61 5.75
N LEU A 31 13.97 -7.08 6.76
CA LEU A 31 12.54 -6.80 6.63
C LEU A 31 12.26 -5.77 5.52
N MET A 32 13.05 -4.70 5.47
CA MET A 32 12.96 -3.66 4.43
C MET A 32 13.29 -4.22 3.04
N GLU A 33 14.31 -5.05 2.92
CA GLU A 33 14.66 -5.73 1.66
C GLU A 33 13.48 -6.58 1.17
N ARG A 34 12.90 -7.41 2.04
CA ARG A 34 11.73 -8.23 1.69
C ARG A 34 10.52 -7.38 1.27
N ALA A 35 10.28 -6.25 1.97
CA ALA A 35 9.22 -5.31 1.64
C ALA A 35 9.40 -4.73 0.23
N GLY A 36 10.56 -4.16 -0.07
CA GLY A 36 10.84 -3.55 -1.36
C GLY A 36 10.88 -4.56 -2.52
N VAL A 37 11.41 -5.78 -2.28
CA VAL A 37 11.33 -6.89 -3.26
C VAL A 37 9.87 -7.24 -3.54
N GLY A 38 9.04 -7.34 -2.51
CA GLY A 38 7.60 -7.61 -2.65
C GLY A 38 6.89 -6.53 -3.47
N VAL A 39 7.23 -5.26 -3.25
CA VAL A 39 6.71 -4.12 -4.02
C VAL A 39 7.14 -4.21 -5.49
N ALA A 40 8.41 -4.45 -5.76
CA ALA A 40 8.91 -4.59 -7.14
C ALA A 40 8.27 -5.78 -7.86
N THR A 41 8.13 -6.92 -7.17
CA THR A 41 7.45 -8.12 -7.69
C THR A 41 6.00 -7.82 -8.05
N ALA A 42 5.26 -7.14 -7.17
CA ALA A 42 3.88 -6.74 -7.43
C ALA A 42 3.79 -5.76 -8.62
N ALA A 43 4.70 -4.79 -8.72
CA ALA A 43 4.76 -3.86 -9.84
C ALA A 43 4.97 -4.59 -11.18
N LEU A 44 5.94 -5.50 -11.23
CA LEU A 44 6.24 -6.31 -12.42
C LEU A 44 5.08 -7.24 -12.79
N HIS A 45 4.36 -7.77 -11.81
CA HIS A 45 3.21 -8.66 -12.05
C HIS A 45 2.00 -7.90 -12.58
N HIS A 46 1.68 -6.74 -12.01
CA HIS A 46 0.43 -6.03 -12.31
C HIS A 46 0.56 -5.02 -13.47
N PHE A 47 1.78 -4.51 -13.74
CA PHE A 47 1.99 -3.40 -14.67
C PHE A 47 3.03 -3.70 -15.77
N ALA A 48 3.42 -4.97 -15.93
CA ALA A 48 4.36 -5.36 -17.00
C ALA A 48 3.78 -5.09 -18.41
N PRO A 49 4.65 -4.88 -19.43
CA PRO A 49 6.11 -4.86 -19.34
C PRO A 49 6.64 -3.50 -18.85
N LEU A 50 7.62 -3.50 -17.93
CA LEU A 50 8.29 -2.30 -17.44
C LEU A 50 9.72 -2.11 -18.00
N ALA A 51 10.30 -3.12 -18.64
CA ALA A 51 11.61 -3.00 -19.27
C ALA A 51 11.61 -1.90 -20.34
N GLY A 52 12.58 -0.99 -20.25
CA GLY A 52 12.70 0.19 -21.13
C GLY A 52 11.65 1.28 -20.89
N ARG A 53 10.80 1.15 -19.87
CA ARG A 53 9.74 2.12 -19.54
C ARG A 53 10.15 2.99 -18.36
N ASP A 54 9.72 4.25 -18.38
CA ASP A 54 9.97 5.21 -17.31
C ASP A 54 9.12 4.90 -16.08
N VAL A 55 9.79 4.71 -14.95
CA VAL A 55 9.17 4.52 -13.63
C VAL A 55 9.63 5.63 -12.69
N LEU A 56 8.68 6.38 -12.15
CA LEU A 56 8.95 7.42 -11.16
C LEU A 56 8.78 6.83 -9.75
N VAL A 57 9.83 6.82 -8.96
CA VAL A 57 9.79 6.39 -7.56
C VAL A 57 9.87 7.60 -6.66
N MET A 58 8.80 7.85 -5.91
CA MET A 58 8.68 8.96 -4.97
C MET A 58 9.15 8.50 -3.59
N VAL A 59 10.21 9.10 -3.10
CA VAL A 59 10.96 8.64 -1.92
C VAL A 59 10.80 9.63 -0.77
N GLY A 60 10.17 9.18 0.33
CA GLY A 60 10.04 9.93 1.55
C GLY A 60 11.20 9.76 2.53
N PRO A 61 11.22 10.51 3.66
CA PRO A 61 12.30 10.47 4.64
C PRO A 61 12.31 9.24 5.54
N GLY A 62 11.19 8.51 5.64
CA GLY A 62 11.01 7.38 6.55
C GLY A 62 11.30 6.01 5.95
N ASN A 63 10.87 4.95 6.67
CA ASN A 63 11.06 3.56 6.25
C ASN A 63 10.36 3.25 4.92
N ASN A 64 9.17 3.82 4.69
CA ASN A 64 8.45 3.66 3.40
C ASN A 64 9.29 4.15 2.20
N GLY A 65 10.06 5.25 2.40
CA GLY A 65 11.06 5.69 1.42
C GLY A 65 12.22 4.70 1.26
N GLY A 66 12.59 4.00 2.33
CA GLY A 66 13.57 2.91 2.29
C GLY A 66 13.08 1.74 1.43
N ASP A 67 11.84 1.29 1.67
CA ASP A 67 11.19 0.24 0.86
C ASP A 67 11.09 0.64 -0.61
N ALA A 68 10.81 1.94 -0.88
CA ALA A 68 10.78 2.49 -2.24
C ALA A 68 12.15 2.45 -2.93
N LEU A 69 13.24 2.74 -2.22
CA LEU A 69 14.61 2.64 -2.75
C LEU A 69 14.98 1.19 -3.07
N VAL A 70 14.58 0.24 -2.21
CA VAL A 70 14.76 -1.19 -2.50
C VAL A 70 13.97 -1.57 -3.75
N ALA A 71 12.71 -1.20 -3.85
CA ALA A 71 11.89 -1.46 -5.03
C ALA A 71 12.48 -0.83 -6.30
N ALA A 72 12.98 0.41 -6.22
CA ALA A 72 13.62 1.12 -7.31
C ALA A 72 14.82 0.33 -7.88
N ARG A 73 15.68 -0.21 -7.01
CA ARG A 73 16.81 -1.05 -7.37
C ARG A 73 16.39 -2.28 -8.17
N HIS A 74 15.41 -3.02 -7.65
CA HIS A 74 14.92 -4.24 -8.27
C HIS A 74 14.20 -3.97 -9.61
N LEU A 75 13.46 -2.87 -9.72
CA LEU A 75 12.83 -2.45 -10.98
C LEU A 75 13.90 -2.05 -12.02
N ALA A 76 14.96 -1.35 -11.62
CA ALA A 76 16.08 -1.02 -12.50
C ALA A 76 16.83 -2.29 -12.95
N ASP A 77 17.08 -3.21 -12.03
CA ASP A 77 17.72 -4.51 -12.36
C ASP A 77 16.83 -5.34 -13.31
N ALA A 78 15.50 -5.14 -13.29
CA ALA A 78 14.57 -5.72 -14.26
C ALA A 78 14.46 -4.93 -15.58
N GLY A 79 15.29 -3.89 -15.77
CA GLY A 79 15.41 -3.13 -17.02
C GLY A 79 14.51 -1.89 -17.11
N ALA A 80 13.79 -1.49 -16.04
CA ALA A 80 13.02 -0.25 -16.03
C ALA A 80 13.96 0.98 -15.99
N GLN A 81 13.52 2.08 -16.61
CA GLN A 81 14.20 3.38 -16.52
C GLN A 81 13.70 4.13 -15.29
N VAL A 82 14.40 3.95 -14.17
CA VAL A 82 13.95 4.45 -12.87
C VAL A 82 14.49 5.84 -12.60
N MET A 83 13.60 6.77 -12.19
CA MET A 83 13.94 8.06 -11.62
C MET A 83 13.45 8.14 -10.18
N LEU A 84 14.32 8.58 -9.28
CA LEU A 84 14.01 8.86 -7.87
C LEU A 84 13.61 10.33 -7.72
N TYR A 85 12.45 10.60 -7.11
CA TYR A 85 12.05 11.92 -6.68
C TYR A 85 11.99 11.97 -5.17
N CYS A 86 13.02 12.56 -4.55
CA CYS A 86 13.27 12.52 -3.11
C CYS A 86 12.65 13.74 -2.40
N TRP A 87 11.63 13.49 -1.56
CA TRP A 87 11.04 14.49 -0.70
C TRP A 87 11.61 14.37 0.71
N ARG A 88 12.29 15.45 1.19
CA ARG A 88 12.89 15.55 2.53
C ARG A 88 13.80 14.38 2.93
N ARG A 89 14.27 13.58 1.98
CA ARG A 89 15.28 12.53 2.24
C ARG A 89 16.66 13.14 2.09
N THR A 90 17.22 13.57 3.21
CA THR A 90 18.52 14.24 3.28
C THR A 90 19.67 13.30 3.66
N GLN A 91 19.37 12.19 4.30
CA GLN A 91 20.39 11.21 4.70
C GLN A 91 20.64 10.20 3.59
N VAL A 92 21.93 9.95 3.32
CA VAL A 92 22.37 8.91 2.40
C VAL A 92 22.57 7.64 3.20
N ASP A 93 21.63 6.72 3.06
CA ASP A 93 21.72 5.39 3.65
C ASP A 93 22.21 4.34 2.62
N ALA A 94 22.32 3.10 3.06
CA ALA A 94 22.78 1.99 2.22
C ALA A 94 21.89 1.78 0.97
N ASN A 95 20.56 1.98 1.08
CA ASN A 95 19.63 1.78 -0.03
C ASN A 95 19.77 2.89 -1.07
N LEU A 96 19.89 4.17 -0.65
CA LEU A 96 20.14 5.27 -1.57
C LEU A 96 21.52 5.12 -2.24
N SER A 97 22.54 4.71 -1.48
CA SER A 97 23.89 4.41 -2.01
C SER A 97 23.83 3.31 -3.06
N ALA A 98 23.04 2.25 -2.84
CA ALA A 98 22.87 1.16 -3.79
C ALA A 98 22.11 1.59 -5.07
N CYS A 99 21.20 2.56 -4.99
CA CYS A 99 20.57 3.18 -6.15
C CYS A 99 21.58 4.03 -6.94
N ARG A 100 22.40 4.82 -6.26
CA ARG A 100 23.47 5.63 -6.88
C ARG A 100 24.52 4.77 -7.59
N ALA A 101 24.89 3.62 -7.01
CA ALA A 101 25.80 2.66 -7.64
C ALA A 101 25.24 2.07 -8.96
N ARG A 102 23.91 2.12 -9.16
CA ARG A 102 23.22 1.76 -10.40
C ARG A 102 23.01 2.94 -11.35
N HIS A 103 23.55 4.12 -11.00
CA HIS A 103 23.40 5.36 -11.75
C HIS A 103 21.93 5.78 -11.95
N LEU A 104 21.04 5.46 -11.00
CA LEU A 104 19.66 5.91 -11.07
C LEU A 104 19.61 7.45 -11.00
N ARG A 105 18.79 8.05 -11.86
CA ARG A 105 18.57 9.49 -11.83
C ARG A 105 17.89 9.89 -10.52
N GLU A 106 18.48 10.83 -9.80
CA GLU A 106 18.01 11.33 -8.52
C GLU A 106 17.66 12.83 -8.65
N VAL A 107 16.49 13.23 -8.19
CA VAL A 107 16.03 14.60 -8.10
C VAL A 107 15.52 14.85 -6.69
N HIS A 108 15.93 15.91 -6.05
CA HIS A 108 15.39 16.32 -4.77
C HIS A 108 14.30 17.38 -4.96
N ALA A 109 13.18 17.23 -4.26
CA ALA A 109 12.06 18.18 -4.32
C ALA A 109 12.48 19.61 -3.89
N ALA A 110 13.51 19.71 -3.03
CA ALA A 110 14.08 21.00 -2.62
C ALA A 110 14.76 21.77 -3.78
N ASP A 111 15.27 21.05 -4.77
CA ASP A 111 15.94 21.61 -5.95
C ASP A 111 14.97 21.85 -7.12
N ASP A 112 13.75 21.30 -7.04
CA ASP A 112 12.67 21.41 -8.04
C ASP A 112 11.59 22.40 -7.55
N THR A 113 12.00 23.61 -7.23
CA THR A 113 11.12 24.62 -6.60
C THR A 113 9.95 25.08 -7.47
N ASP A 114 10.07 24.96 -8.79
CA ASP A 114 9.01 25.27 -9.75
C ASP A 114 8.25 24.03 -10.25
N GLY A 115 8.60 22.83 -9.76
CA GLY A 115 7.96 21.56 -10.08
C GLY A 115 8.16 21.07 -11.53
N LYS A 116 9.08 21.68 -12.28
CA LYS A 116 9.30 21.31 -13.70
C LYS A 116 9.85 19.91 -13.88
N LEU A 117 10.77 19.49 -12.99
CA LEU A 117 11.38 18.18 -13.08
C LEU A 117 10.36 17.07 -12.73
N LEU A 118 9.54 17.31 -11.70
CA LEU A 118 8.42 16.41 -11.37
C LEU A 118 7.43 16.33 -12.54
N ASN A 119 7.00 17.48 -13.07
CA ASN A 119 6.05 17.51 -14.18
C ASN A 119 6.61 16.80 -15.41
N ALA A 120 7.89 17.01 -15.76
CA ALA A 120 8.53 16.32 -16.88
C ALA A 120 8.52 14.79 -16.69
N ALA A 121 8.88 14.30 -15.49
CA ALA A 121 8.84 12.89 -15.16
C ALA A 121 7.42 12.31 -15.23
N LEU A 122 6.44 13.06 -14.73
CA LEU A 122 5.03 12.66 -14.79
C LEU A 122 4.47 12.56 -16.21
N GLN A 123 5.07 13.25 -17.20
CA GLN A 123 4.65 13.14 -18.61
C GLN A 123 5.10 11.85 -19.29
N THR A 124 6.22 11.27 -18.86
CA THR A 124 6.81 10.09 -19.53
C THR A 124 6.60 8.80 -18.73
N ALA A 125 6.54 8.88 -17.40
CA ALA A 125 6.36 7.72 -16.55
C ALA A 125 5.08 6.94 -16.89
N VAL A 126 5.18 5.62 -16.88
CA VAL A 126 4.04 4.70 -16.99
C VAL A 126 3.58 4.19 -15.64
N LEU A 127 4.48 4.25 -14.66
CA LEU A 127 4.23 3.82 -13.28
C LEU A 127 4.86 4.82 -12.30
N ILE A 128 4.11 5.15 -11.26
CA ILE A 128 4.59 5.85 -10.08
C ILE A 128 4.59 4.87 -8.92
N ILE A 129 5.70 4.83 -8.18
CA ILE A 129 5.77 4.14 -6.88
C ILE A 129 5.71 5.21 -5.80
N ASP A 130 4.65 5.20 -5.00
CA ASP A 130 4.45 6.11 -3.88
C ASP A 130 5.03 5.51 -2.60
N GLY A 131 6.21 5.97 -2.22
CA GLY A 131 6.89 5.68 -0.96
C GLY A 131 7.11 6.94 -0.11
N LEU A 132 6.28 7.99 -0.27
CA LEU A 132 6.46 9.27 0.42
C LEU A 132 6.17 9.18 1.91
N LEU A 133 5.02 8.62 2.29
CA LEU A 133 4.58 8.48 3.68
C LEU A 133 4.16 7.04 3.97
N GLY A 134 4.40 6.58 5.19
CA GLY A 134 3.96 5.29 5.71
C GLY A 134 3.09 5.45 6.97
N THR A 135 2.88 4.35 7.71
CA THR A 135 1.95 4.24 8.86
C THR A 135 2.17 5.24 9.99
N GLY A 136 3.39 5.69 10.20
CA GLY A 136 3.74 6.63 11.28
C GLY A 136 3.71 8.11 10.87
N ALA A 137 3.30 8.42 9.65
CA ALA A 137 3.39 9.76 9.12
C ALA A 137 2.29 10.70 9.65
N ARG A 138 2.64 11.99 9.77
CA ARG A 138 1.66 13.06 9.96
C ARG A 138 0.96 13.39 8.63
N PRO A 139 -0.22 14.03 8.67
CA PRO A 139 -0.89 14.50 7.46
C PRO A 139 0.05 15.32 6.56
N PRO A 140 -0.10 15.25 5.23
CA PRO A 140 0.72 16.01 4.29
C PRO A 140 0.71 17.49 4.60
N GLN A 141 1.91 18.08 4.74
CA GLN A 141 2.09 19.53 4.86
C GLN A 141 2.01 20.18 3.45
N ALA A 142 2.00 21.50 3.39
CA ALA A 142 1.72 22.24 2.16
C ALA A 142 2.59 21.84 0.95
N ASP A 143 3.90 21.66 1.15
CA ASP A 143 4.84 21.23 0.10
C ASP A 143 4.52 19.83 -0.43
N LEU A 144 4.29 18.87 0.47
CA LEU A 144 3.92 17.53 0.10
C LEU A 144 2.50 17.46 -0.50
N ALA A 145 1.57 18.24 0.04
CA ALA A 145 0.22 18.33 -0.48
C ALA A 145 0.21 18.82 -1.93
N ALA A 146 1.06 19.80 -2.29
CA ALA A 146 1.22 20.26 -3.67
C ALA A 146 1.74 19.14 -4.58
N ILE A 147 2.76 18.40 -4.16
CA ILE A 147 3.30 17.24 -4.91
C ILE A 147 2.18 16.22 -5.16
N ILE A 148 1.46 15.79 -4.12
CA ILE A 148 0.37 14.81 -4.22
C ILE A 148 -0.74 15.31 -5.15
N THR A 149 -1.10 16.58 -5.06
CA THR A 149 -2.12 17.21 -5.92
C THR A 149 -1.69 17.13 -7.39
N THR A 150 -0.45 17.53 -7.70
CA THR A 150 0.12 17.47 -9.06
C THR A 150 0.08 16.04 -9.61
N VAL A 151 0.50 15.05 -8.81
CA VAL A 151 0.45 13.62 -9.20
C VAL A 151 -0.97 13.18 -9.53
N ASN A 152 -1.93 13.49 -8.66
CA ASN A 152 -3.32 13.10 -8.86
C ASN A 152 -3.95 13.79 -10.09
N GLU A 153 -3.63 15.07 -10.34
CA GLU A 153 -4.12 15.81 -11.50
C GLU A 153 -3.58 15.23 -12.82
N VAL A 154 -2.28 14.91 -12.87
CA VAL A 154 -1.68 14.28 -14.05
C VAL A 154 -2.28 12.89 -14.26
N ARG A 155 -2.40 12.08 -13.19
CA ARG A 155 -3.02 10.76 -13.27
C ARG A 155 -4.48 10.81 -13.77
N ALA A 156 -5.24 11.84 -13.37
CA ALA A 156 -6.62 12.00 -13.84
C ALA A 156 -6.73 12.28 -15.35
N ARG A 157 -5.71 12.88 -15.95
CA ARG A 157 -5.63 13.19 -17.39
C ARG A 157 -4.98 12.07 -18.21
N ARG A 158 -4.10 11.25 -17.56
CA ARG A 158 -3.33 10.17 -18.18
C ARG A 158 -3.87 8.80 -17.76
N THR A 159 -4.69 8.19 -18.59
CA THR A 159 -5.27 6.86 -18.32
C THR A 159 -4.26 5.71 -18.41
N ASP A 160 -3.12 5.94 -19.07
CA ASP A 160 -1.98 5.00 -19.21
C ASP A 160 -1.02 5.02 -18.02
N LEU A 161 -0.99 6.11 -17.24
CA LEU A 161 -0.18 6.21 -16.03
C LEU A 161 -0.82 5.40 -14.89
N ARG A 162 -0.04 4.63 -14.16
CA ARG A 162 -0.48 3.85 -13.00
C ARG A 162 0.23 4.32 -11.74
N ILE A 163 -0.42 4.14 -10.59
CA ILE A 163 0.14 4.47 -9.28
C ILE A 163 0.08 3.24 -8.37
N LEU A 164 1.24 2.82 -7.86
CA LEU A 164 1.37 1.83 -6.81
C LEU A 164 1.81 2.52 -5.52
N SER A 165 1.03 2.41 -4.47
CA SER A 165 1.41 2.88 -3.13
C SER A 165 1.98 1.75 -2.28
N ILE A 166 3.08 2.04 -1.60
CA ILE A 166 3.72 1.13 -0.64
C ILE A 166 3.01 1.27 0.69
N ASP A 167 2.59 0.15 1.23
CA ASP A 167 1.98 -0.02 2.54
C ASP A 167 0.59 0.64 2.68
N ILE A 168 0.50 1.94 2.56
CA ILE A 168 -0.72 2.74 2.50
C ILE A 168 -0.52 3.92 1.53
N PRO A 169 -1.57 4.40 0.84
CA PRO A 169 -1.43 5.60 0.02
C PRO A 169 -1.04 6.80 0.87
N SER A 170 -0.03 7.56 0.42
CA SER A 170 0.46 8.73 1.14
C SER A 170 -0.66 9.74 1.36
N GLY A 171 -0.92 10.09 2.62
CA GLY A 171 -2.02 10.96 3.06
C GLY A 171 -3.24 10.24 3.62
N VAL A 172 -3.30 8.90 3.55
CA VAL A 172 -4.31 8.07 4.23
C VAL A 172 -3.81 7.70 5.62
N ALA A 173 -4.66 7.85 6.63
CA ALA A 173 -4.35 7.42 8.00
C ALA A 173 -4.45 5.89 8.13
N ALA A 174 -3.42 5.26 8.71
CA ALA A 174 -3.29 3.81 8.78
C ALA A 174 -4.38 3.11 9.62
N ASP A 175 -4.87 3.76 10.66
CA ASP A 175 -5.75 3.13 11.65
C ASP A 175 -7.23 3.32 11.37
N ASP A 176 -7.63 4.45 10.81
CA ASP A 176 -9.05 4.81 10.61
C ASP A 176 -9.42 5.22 9.18
N GLY A 177 -8.43 5.29 8.27
CA GLY A 177 -8.64 5.63 6.87
C GLY A 177 -8.99 7.09 6.62
N ARG A 178 -8.85 7.97 7.60
CA ARG A 178 -9.09 9.40 7.39
C ARG A 178 -8.12 9.99 6.39
N VAL A 179 -8.61 10.93 5.58
CA VAL A 179 -7.84 11.76 4.67
C VAL A 179 -8.04 13.21 5.09
N ALA A 180 -6.99 13.83 5.62
CA ALA A 180 -7.11 15.15 6.24
C ALA A 180 -7.19 16.28 5.19
N THR A 181 -6.38 16.22 4.14
CA THR A 181 -6.28 17.29 3.12
C THR A 181 -6.29 16.66 1.73
N VAL A 182 -5.26 15.88 1.42
CA VAL A 182 -5.05 15.22 0.14
C VAL A 182 -4.35 13.89 0.38
N ALA A 183 -4.62 12.91 -0.48
CA ALA A 183 -3.92 11.64 -0.50
C ALA A 183 -3.68 11.15 -1.92
N ILE A 184 -2.66 10.35 -2.12
CA ILE A 184 -2.43 9.63 -3.37
C ILE A 184 -3.61 8.71 -3.65
N LYS A 185 -4.12 8.75 -4.88
CA LYS A 185 -5.15 7.83 -5.36
C LYS A 185 -4.50 6.71 -6.15
N ALA A 186 -4.19 5.62 -5.46
CA ALA A 186 -3.50 4.47 -6.03
C ALA A 186 -4.40 3.59 -6.90
N ASP A 187 -3.81 2.94 -7.90
CA ASP A 187 -4.43 1.82 -8.65
C ASP A 187 -4.19 0.49 -7.92
N LEU A 188 -3.04 0.40 -7.22
CA LEU A 188 -2.62 -0.76 -6.43
C LEU A 188 -1.97 -0.29 -5.14
N THR A 189 -2.30 -0.89 -4.02
CA THR A 189 -1.57 -0.73 -2.76
C THR A 189 -0.97 -2.07 -2.36
N VAL A 190 0.34 -2.08 -2.15
CA VAL A 190 1.09 -3.25 -1.68
C VAL A 190 1.35 -3.08 -0.19
N ALA A 191 0.53 -3.72 0.64
CA ALA A 191 0.71 -3.72 2.08
C ALA A 191 1.93 -4.56 2.45
N THR A 192 2.90 -3.97 3.14
CA THR A 192 4.09 -4.67 3.63
C THR A 192 3.78 -5.40 4.93
N GLY A 193 3.90 -6.73 4.90
CA GLY A 193 3.61 -7.63 6.02
C GLY A 193 2.12 -7.88 6.24
N LEU A 194 1.39 -6.94 6.80
CA LEU A 194 -0.03 -7.07 7.14
C LEU A 194 -0.85 -5.88 6.63
N LEU A 195 -2.15 -6.12 6.35
CA LEU A 195 -3.07 -5.07 5.94
C LEU A 195 -3.33 -4.10 7.09
N LYS A 196 -3.17 -2.80 6.86
CA LYS A 196 -3.54 -1.75 7.81
C LYS A 196 -5.04 -1.46 7.69
N ARG A 197 -5.68 -1.17 8.82
CA ARG A 197 -7.14 -0.93 8.87
C ARG A 197 -7.58 0.17 7.92
N GLY A 198 -6.79 1.24 7.81
CA GLY A 198 -7.13 2.44 7.04
C GLY A 198 -7.35 2.21 5.56
N VAL A 199 -6.71 1.19 4.94
CA VAL A 199 -6.96 0.87 3.52
C VAL A 199 -8.23 0.04 3.30
N LEU A 200 -8.90 -0.38 4.37
CA LEU A 200 -10.17 -1.11 4.34
C LEU A 200 -11.36 -0.25 4.76
N LEU A 201 -11.12 0.86 5.45
CA LEU A 201 -12.13 1.77 5.97
C LEU A 201 -12.29 3.00 5.08
N TRP A 202 -13.52 3.46 4.88
CA TRP A 202 -13.80 4.70 4.18
C TRP A 202 -13.45 5.92 5.05
N PRO A 203 -12.89 7.00 4.44
CA PRO A 203 -12.66 7.22 2.99
C PRO A 203 -11.40 6.55 2.42
N GLY A 204 -10.44 6.11 3.23
CA GLY A 204 -9.14 5.57 2.81
C GLY A 204 -9.26 4.42 1.80
N ARG A 205 -10.28 3.55 1.94
CA ARG A 205 -10.55 2.47 0.97
C ARG A 205 -10.71 3.00 -0.46
N GLY A 206 -11.27 4.19 -0.63
CA GLY A 206 -11.46 4.84 -1.93
C GLY A 206 -10.15 5.30 -2.60
N TYR A 207 -9.03 5.33 -1.86
CA TYR A 207 -7.71 5.72 -2.34
C TYR A 207 -6.78 4.53 -2.58
N ALA A 208 -7.11 3.36 -2.06
CA ALA A 208 -6.18 2.22 -2.01
C ALA A 208 -6.12 1.37 -3.29
N GLY A 209 -7.10 1.48 -4.18
CA GLY A 209 -7.17 0.64 -5.37
C GLY A 209 -7.26 -0.86 -5.05
N THR A 210 -6.61 -1.70 -5.84
CA THR A 210 -6.43 -3.13 -5.54
C THR A 210 -5.48 -3.29 -4.37
N LEU A 211 -5.74 -4.26 -3.47
CA LEU A 211 -4.90 -4.54 -2.32
C LEU A 211 -4.15 -5.86 -2.50
N VAL A 212 -2.85 -5.82 -2.35
CA VAL A 212 -1.95 -6.98 -2.34
C VAL A 212 -1.11 -6.95 -1.08
N VAL A 213 -0.77 -8.10 -0.52
CA VAL A 213 0.11 -8.20 0.64
C VAL A 213 1.46 -8.75 0.20
N ALA A 214 2.53 -8.02 0.48
CA ALA A 214 3.91 -8.48 0.35
C ALA A 214 4.36 -9.08 1.69
N PRO A 215 4.58 -10.40 1.80
CA PRO A 215 5.05 -11.02 3.03
C PRO A 215 6.49 -10.59 3.31
N ILE A 216 6.75 -10.11 4.54
CA ILE A 216 8.10 -9.69 4.96
C ILE A 216 8.75 -10.67 5.95
N GLY A 217 8.08 -11.78 6.26
CA GLY A 217 8.63 -12.81 7.13
C GLY A 217 8.39 -12.57 8.62
N LEU A 218 7.24 -12.02 9.00
CA LEU A 218 6.92 -11.74 10.42
C LEU A 218 6.81 -13.00 11.31
N GLY A 219 6.86 -14.20 10.72
CA GLY A 219 6.75 -15.46 11.46
C GLY A 219 5.32 -15.73 11.96
N VAL A 220 5.22 -16.59 12.97
CA VAL A 220 3.94 -16.86 13.66
C VAL A 220 3.63 -15.64 14.53
N LEU A 221 2.50 -15.01 14.25
CA LEU A 221 2.01 -13.91 15.06
C LEU A 221 1.37 -14.53 16.31
N ASP A 222 2.08 -14.45 17.43
CA ASP A 222 1.56 -14.95 18.71
C ASP A 222 0.25 -14.25 19.06
N GLY A 223 -0.72 -15.00 19.60
CA GLY A 223 -2.07 -14.54 19.94
C GLY A 223 -2.17 -13.40 20.97
N ALA A 224 -1.03 -12.81 21.39
CA ALA A 224 -0.97 -11.59 22.18
C ALA A 224 -1.43 -10.34 21.43
N LEU A 225 -1.42 -10.36 20.08
CA LEU A 225 -1.98 -9.30 19.27
C LEU A 225 -3.45 -9.60 19.00
N THR A 226 -4.37 -8.89 19.67
CA THR A 226 -5.80 -8.91 19.36
C THR A 226 -6.00 -8.28 17.98
N MET A 227 -5.80 -9.07 16.92
CA MET A 227 -5.92 -8.61 15.55
C MET A 227 -7.36 -8.77 15.06
N SER A 228 -7.81 -7.81 14.27
CA SER A 228 -9.03 -7.98 13.49
C SER A 228 -8.74 -8.91 12.30
N THR A 229 -9.73 -9.67 11.88
CA THR A 229 -9.62 -10.49 10.68
C THR A 229 -10.58 -10.00 9.61
N ARG A 230 -10.15 -10.06 8.36
CA ARG A 230 -11.01 -9.86 7.21
C ARG A 230 -11.63 -11.21 6.84
N LEU A 231 -12.94 -11.29 6.78
CA LEU A 231 -13.61 -12.49 6.28
C LEU A 231 -13.29 -12.66 4.78
N THR A 232 -12.59 -13.73 4.45
CA THR A 232 -12.30 -14.09 3.05
C THR A 232 -13.46 -14.88 2.44
N VAL A 233 -13.53 -14.93 1.10
CA VAL A 233 -14.53 -15.73 0.39
C VAL A 233 -14.42 -17.22 0.76
N ALA A 234 -13.18 -17.73 0.92
CA ALA A 234 -12.94 -19.11 1.33
C ALA A 234 -13.49 -19.40 2.74
N GLN A 235 -13.21 -18.49 3.69
CA GLN A 235 -13.74 -18.58 5.04
C GLN A 235 -15.28 -18.47 5.05
N ALA A 236 -15.86 -17.52 4.30
CA ALA A 236 -17.30 -17.39 4.19
C ALA A 236 -17.94 -18.67 3.64
N ARG A 237 -17.33 -19.28 2.61
CA ARG A 237 -17.78 -20.56 2.06
C ARG A 237 -17.71 -21.69 3.08
N SER A 238 -16.64 -21.75 3.88
CA SER A 238 -16.48 -22.80 4.90
C SER A 238 -17.50 -22.69 6.06
N LEU A 239 -18.04 -21.49 6.29
CA LEU A 239 -19.06 -21.25 7.30
C LEU A 239 -20.47 -21.59 6.82
N LEU A 240 -20.69 -21.76 5.52
CA LEU A 240 -21.99 -22.14 5.00
C LEU A 240 -22.22 -23.64 5.24
N PRO A 241 -23.39 -24.00 5.82
CA PRO A 241 -23.74 -25.40 6.01
C PRO A 241 -23.86 -26.13 4.68
N ALA A 242 -23.41 -27.37 4.63
CA ALA A 242 -23.64 -28.22 3.48
C ALA A 242 -25.14 -28.35 3.20
N ARG A 243 -25.52 -28.25 1.94
CA ARG A 243 -26.92 -28.42 1.49
C ARG A 243 -27.12 -29.87 1.01
N PRO A 244 -27.82 -30.74 1.75
CA PRO A 244 -28.21 -32.06 1.28
C PRO A 244 -29.08 -31.94 0.02
N ALA A 245 -28.97 -32.95 -0.88
CA ALA A 245 -29.72 -32.93 -2.13
C ALA A 245 -31.25 -33.01 -1.92
N ASP A 246 -31.68 -33.60 -0.81
CA ASP A 246 -33.08 -33.76 -0.38
C ASP A 246 -33.54 -32.63 0.54
N ALA A 247 -32.74 -31.58 0.73
CA ALA A 247 -33.09 -30.46 1.61
C ALA A 247 -34.31 -29.68 1.10
N HIS A 248 -35.22 -29.37 2.02
CA HIS A 248 -36.40 -28.55 1.77
C HIS A 248 -36.46 -27.35 2.71
N LYS A 249 -37.40 -26.43 2.49
CA LYS A 249 -37.50 -25.13 3.20
C LYS A 249 -37.55 -25.23 4.73
N GLY A 250 -37.92 -26.37 5.30
CA GLY A 250 -37.99 -26.58 6.76
C GLY A 250 -36.68 -27.05 7.40
N VAL A 251 -35.68 -27.53 6.59
CA VAL A 251 -34.42 -28.09 7.10
C VAL A 251 -33.50 -27.01 7.66
N PHE A 252 -33.55 -25.81 7.10
CA PHE A 252 -32.63 -24.71 7.46
C PHE A 252 -33.22 -23.73 8.49
N GLY A 253 -34.35 -24.08 9.09
CA GLY A 253 -34.99 -23.27 10.12
C GLY A 253 -35.77 -22.07 9.56
N LYS A 254 -36.09 -21.14 10.46
CA LYS A 254 -36.82 -19.89 10.17
C LYS A 254 -36.02 -18.71 10.69
N VAL A 255 -35.97 -17.63 9.93
CA VAL A 255 -35.35 -16.36 10.36
C VAL A 255 -36.44 -15.41 10.79
N LEU A 256 -36.33 -14.88 12.02
CA LEU A 256 -37.12 -13.77 12.48
C LEU A 256 -36.25 -12.49 12.41
N VAL A 257 -36.72 -11.50 11.64
CA VAL A 257 -36.01 -10.20 11.51
C VAL A 257 -36.78 -9.18 12.37
N LEU A 258 -36.11 -8.62 13.37
CA LEU A 258 -36.58 -7.50 14.17
C LEU A 258 -35.79 -6.26 13.78
N ALA A 259 -36.29 -5.49 12.85
CA ALA A 259 -35.57 -4.35 12.28
C ALA A 259 -36.53 -3.29 11.74
N GLY A 260 -35.95 -2.13 11.38
CA GLY A 260 -36.72 -1.00 10.87
C GLY A 260 -37.36 -0.13 11.96
N SER A 261 -38.00 0.92 11.52
CA SER A 261 -38.85 1.80 12.35
C SER A 261 -39.98 2.37 11.50
N ILE A 262 -40.93 3.09 12.11
CA ILE A 262 -42.05 3.73 11.40
C ILE A 262 -41.53 4.61 10.23
N ASN A 263 -40.40 5.30 10.43
CA ASN A 263 -39.82 6.20 9.43
C ASN A 263 -38.83 5.50 8.48
N TYR A 264 -38.39 4.26 8.76
CA TYR A 264 -37.41 3.50 7.97
C TYR A 264 -37.84 2.03 7.82
N PRO A 265 -39.01 1.75 7.23
CA PRO A 265 -39.50 0.38 7.09
C PRO A 265 -38.60 -0.48 6.17
N GLY A 266 -37.98 0.15 5.16
CA GLY A 266 -37.08 -0.54 4.23
C GLY A 266 -35.77 -1.06 4.84
N ALA A 267 -35.44 -0.69 6.06
CA ALA A 267 -34.23 -1.20 6.72
C ALA A 267 -34.36 -2.69 7.11
N ALA A 268 -35.57 -3.25 7.08
CA ALA A 268 -35.87 -4.65 7.38
C ALA A 268 -35.97 -5.53 6.12
N VAL A 269 -36.03 -4.96 4.94
CA VAL A 269 -36.15 -5.61 3.64
C VAL A 269 -34.77 -5.78 3.03
#